data_4eecc2abc0cccd2957f61472ebc148dc
#
_entry.id   4eecc2abc0cccd2957f61472ebc148dc
#
_cell.length_a   1.000
_cell.length_b   1.000
_cell.length_c   1.000
_cell.angle_alpha   90.00
_cell.angle_beta   90.00
_cell.angle_gamma   90.00
#
_symmetry.space_group_name_H-M   'P 1'
#
loop_
_entity.id
_entity.type
_entity.pdbx_description
1 polymer ?
#
loop_
_entity_poly.entity_id
_entity_poly.type
_entity_poly.pdbx_seq_one_letter_code
_entity_poly.pdbx_strand_id
1 'polypeptide(L)'
;MNRMNPHAMNRRLLLTAALGMGAGVVARPAFATADELQAAIATFAGGATVRAGRVNLAVAPLVENGNSVPVTLTVQSPMTAADHVKAIAVFNERNPQREVVVFRLGPRAGRAVVATRIRLATSQQLVAVAQMSDGTFWSHTVDVIVTLAACVEA
;
A
#
# COMPACT_ATOMS: atom_id res chain seq x y z
N MET A 1 43.11 53.49 38.31
CA MET A 1 43.09 52.97 36.93
C MET A 1 42.82 51.48 37.00
N ASN A 2 41.59 51.08 36.85
CA ASN A 2 41.15 49.67 37.02
C ASN A 2 40.93 49.08 35.62
N ARG A 3 41.81 48.18 35.21
CA ARG A 3 41.69 47.52 33.89
C ARG A 3 40.67 46.38 34.02
N MET A 4 39.52 46.53 33.42
CA MET A 4 38.55 45.48 33.25
C MET A 4 39.05 44.45 32.21
N ASN A 5 39.06 43.17 32.60
CA ASN A 5 39.49 42.03 31.83
C ASN A 5 38.28 41.46 31.06
N PRO A 6 38.22 41.50 29.70
CA PRO A 6 37.00 41.20 28.96
C PRO A 6 36.83 39.70 28.53
N HIS A 7 37.53 38.76 29.13
CA HIS A 7 37.52 37.36 28.66
C HIS A 7 37.14 36.29 29.72
N ALA A 8 36.14 36.60 30.56
CA ALA A 8 35.53 35.55 31.38
C ALA A 8 34.20 35.16 30.72
N MET A 9 34.26 34.43 29.59
CA MET A 9 33.09 33.81 29.00
C MET A 9 32.73 32.56 29.86
N ASN A 10 31.68 32.71 30.68
CA ASN A 10 31.22 31.65 31.58
C ASN A 10 30.83 30.41 30.81
N ARG A 11 31.65 29.37 30.93
CA ARG A 11 31.39 28.00 30.36
C ARG A 11 30.04 27.43 30.80
N ARG A 12 29.48 27.92 31.89
CA ARG A 12 28.15 27.50 32.37
C ARG A 12 27.00 28.09 31.53
N LEU A 13 27.18 29.22 30.86
CA LEU A 13 26.15 29.81 30.00
C LEU A 13 26.04 29.09 28.65
N LEU A 14 27.10 28.45 28.16
CA LEU A 14 27.11 27.69 26.92
C LEU A 14 26.42 26.31 27.06
N LEU A 15 26.37 25.76 28.29
CA LEU A 15 25.71 24.50 28.55
C LEU A 15 24.19 24.61 28.70
N THR A 16 23.68 25.78 29.06
CA THR A 16 22.22 26.00 29.15
C THR A 16 21.57 26.35 27.82
N ALA A 17 22.34 26.83 26.84
CA ALA A 17 21.83 27.11 25.49
C ALA A 17 21.70 25.85 24.61
N ALA A 18 22.36 24.74 24.95
CA ALA A 18 22.32 23.49 24.20
C ALA A 18 21.15 22.56 24.55
N LEU A 19 20.39 22.84 25.61
CA LEU A 19 19.25 22.01 26.04
C LEU A 19 17.90 22.43 25.47
N GLY A 20 17.86 23.51 24.68
CA GLY A 20 16.59 24.10 24.19
C GLY A 20 16.14 23.69 22.80
N MET A 21 16.89 22.89 22.03
CA MET A 21 16.54 22.52 20.66
C MET A 21 16.41 21.00 20.47
N GLY A 22 15.86 20.32 21.46
CA GLY A 22 15.27 19.01 21.28
C GLY A 22 13.89 19.16 20.64
N ALA A 23 13.84 19.61 19.38
CA ALA A 23 12.62 19.48 18.56
C ALA A 23 12.32 18.00 18.47
N GLY A 24 11.32 17.55 19.24
CA GLY A 24 10.84 16.20 19.18
C GLY A 24 10.45 15.86 17.75
N VAL A 25 11.27 15.06 17.09
CA VAL A 25 10.85 14.34 15.89
C VAL A 25 9.77 13.38 16.36
N VAL A 26 8.51 13.81 16.31
CA VAL A 26 7.36 12.93 16.47
C VAL A 26 7.41 12.02 15.26
N ALA A 27 8.07 10.86 15.39
CA ALA A 27 7.96 9.79 14.43
C ALA A 27 6.48 9.39 14.37
N ARG A 28 5.76 9.93 13.40
CA ARG A 28 4.41 9.47 13.09
C ARG A 28 4.57 8.02 12.65
N PRO A 29 3.90 7.04 13.28
CA PRO A 29 3.86 5.71 12.71
C PRO A 29 3.32 5.84 11.30
N ALA A 30 4.08 5.39 10.31
CA ALA A 30 3.67 5.36 8.90
C ALA A 30 2.62 4.25 8.73
N PHE A 31 1.42 4.47 9.29
CA PHE A 31 0.27 3.67 8.92
C PHE A 31 -0.25 4.24 7.61
N ALA A 32 -0.31 3.38 6.61
CA ALA A 32 -1.03 3.67 5.38
C ALA A 32 -2.43 4.12 5.73
N THR A 33 -2.82 5.22 5.16
CA THR A 33 -4.17 5.74 5.29
C THR A 33 -5.01 5.27 4.12
N ALA A 34 -6.32 5.28 4.28
CA ALA A 34 -7.25 5.04 3.17
C ALA A 34 -6.94 5.97 1.97
N ASP A 35 -6.46 7.18 2.23
CA ASP A 35 -6.08 8.16 1.20
C ASP A 35 -4.89 7.68 0.35
N GLU A 36 -3.89 7.05 0.96
CA GLU A 36 -2.73 6.50 0.23
C GLU A 36 -3.14 5.30 -0.64
N LEU A 37 -4.05 4.46 -0.17
CA LEU A 37 -4.63 3.38 -0.96
C LEU A 37 -5.35 3.92 -2.18
N GLN A 38 -6.21 4.93 -2.00
CA GLN A 38 -6.92 5.57 -3.10
C GLN A 38 -5.98 6.26 -4.09
N ALA A 39 -4.93 6.91 -3.61
CA ALA A 39 -3.90 7.53 -4.45
C ALA A 39 -3.15 6.48 -5.30
N ALA A 40 -2.81 5.33 -4.73
CA ALA A 40 -2.16 4.23 -5.45
C ALA A 40 -3.07 3.66 -6.55
N ILE A 41 -4.36 3.45 -6.23
CA ILE A 41 -5.36 2.99 -7.20
C ILE A 41 -5.55 4.02 -8.31
N ALA A 42 -5.65 5.31 -8.00
CA ALA A 42 -5.79 6.38 -8.98
C ALA A 42 -4.57 6.48 -9.90
N THR A 43 -3.37 6.27 -9.37
CA THR A 43 -2.12 6.22 -10.13
C THR A 43 -2.13 5.07 -11.13
N PHE A 44 -2.52 3.86 -10.70
CA PHE A 44 -2.65 2.70 -11.58
C PHE A 44 -3.71 2.92 -12.67
N ALA A 45 -4.83 3.53 -12.32
CA ALA A 45 -5.92 3.84 -13.25
C ALA A 45 -5.63 5.05 -14.18
N GLY A 46 -4.51 5.76 -13.97
CA GLY A 46 -4.18 6.97 -14.73
C GLY A 46 -5.23 8.08 -14.57
N GLY A 47 -5.88 8.16 -13.41
CA GLY A 47 -6.98 9.10 -13.13
C GLY A 47 -8.34 8.69 -13.70
N ALA A 48 -8.45 7.53 -14.36
CA ALA A 48 -9.74 7.04 -14.88
C ALA A 48 -10.62 6.53 -13.72
N THR A 49 -11.94 6.60 -13.90
CA THR A 49 -12.91 6.10 -12.94
C THR A 49 -12.82 4.59 -12.80
N VAL A 50 -12.63 4.09 -11.58
CA VAL A 50 -12.68 2.67 -11.24
C VAL A 50 -14.10 2.32 -10.78
N ARG A 51 -14.71 1.32 -11.41
CA ARG A 51 -16.07 0.86 -11.14
C ARG A 51 -16.06 -0.46 -10.38
N ALA A 52 -16.98 -0.67 -9.48
CA ALA A 52 -17.16 -1.98 -8.85
C ALA A 52 -17.76 -2.99 -9.83
N GLY A 53 -17.32 -4.25 -9.74
CA GLY A 53 -17.83 -5.35 -10.56
C GLY A 53 -16.78 -5.96 -11.48
N ARG A 54 -17.16 -6.96 -12.26
CA ARG A 54 -16.33 -7.77 -13.20
C ARG A 54 -15.12 -8.47 -12.57
N VAL A 55 -14.62 -8.01 -11.43
CA VAL A 55 -13.48 -8.57 -10.70
C VAL A 55 -13.99 -9.35 -9.50
N ASN A 56 -13.40 -10.50 -9.24
CA ASN A 56 -13.57 -11.25 -8.01
C ASN A 56 -12.20 -11.50 -7.39
N LEU A 57 -11.99 -10.98 -6.19
CA LEU A 57 -10.84 -11.27 -5.34
C LEU A 57 -11.29 -12.28 -4.28
N ALA A 58 -10.88 -13.52 -4.43
CA ALA A 58 -11.15 -14.58 -3.48
C ALA A 58 -9.99 -14.72 -2.50
N VAL A 59 -10.28 -14.49 -1.23
CA VAL A 59 -9.37 -14.65 -0.09
C VAL A 59 -10.20 -15.09 1.11
N ALA A 60 -9.61 -15.87 2.04
CA ALA A 60 -10.28 -16.20 3.28
C ALA A 60 -10.55 -14.92 4.11
N PRO A 61 -11.78 -14.71 4.60
CA PRO A 61 -12.10 -13.52 5.42
C PRO A 61 -11.36 -13.52 6.77
N LEU A 62 -10.97 -14.70 7.26
CA LEU A 62 -10.13 -14.90 8.43
C LEU A 62 -8.86 -15.65 8.03
N VAL A 63 -7.72 -15.06 8.29
CA VAL A 63 -6.39 -15.60 7.97
C VAL A 63 -5.61 -15.77 9.28
N GLU A 64 -5.23 -17.03 9.55
CA GLU A 64 -4.47 -17.35 10.77
C GLU A 64 -3.02 -16.87 10.71
N ASN A 65 -2.42 -16.80 9.52
CA ASN A 65 -1.03 -16.41 9.33
C ASN A 65 -0.88 -15.46 8.13
N GLY A 66 -0.57 -14.19 8.41
CA GLY A 66 -0.38 -13.15 7.40
C GLY A 66 0.86 -13.31 6.52
N ASN A 67 1.82 -14.19 6.87
CA ASN A 67 3.06 -14.35 6.08
C ASN A 67 2.84 -14.97 4.70
N SER A 68 1.77 -15.76 4.52
CA SER A 68 1.53 -16.46 3.26
C SER A 68 0.03 -16.68 3.04
N VAL A 69 -0.64 -15.67 2.53
CA VAL A 69 -2.08 -15.63 2.31
C VAL A 69 -2.40 -15.97 0.86
N PRO A 70 -3.06 -17.11 0.58
CA PRO A 70 -3.48 -17.44 -0.78
C PRO A 70 -4.58 -16.50 -1.24
N VAL A 71 -4.45 -15.99 -2.45
CA VAL A 71 -5.46 -15.16 -3.12
C VAL A 71 -5.67 -15.64 -4.55
N THR A 72 -6.90 -15.58 -5.02
CA THR A 72 -7.26 -15.85 -6.42
C THR A 72 -8.02 -14.67 -6.98
N LEU A 73 -7.57 -14.21 -8.13
CA LEU A 73 -8.15 -13.10 -8.88
C LEU A 73 -8.84 -13.67 -10.12
N THR A 74 -10.10 -13.34 -10.31
CA THR A 74 -10.86 -13.70 -11.50
C THR A 74 -11.51 -12.47 -12.08
N VAL A 75 -11.36 -12.25 -13.39
CA VAL A 75 -12.02 -11.13 -14.07
C VAL A 75 -12.91 -11.66 -15.18
N GLN A 76 -14.14 -11.18 -15.22
CA GLN A 76 -15.10 -11.51 -16.26
C GLN A 76 -14.70 -10.85 -17.58
N SER A 77 -14.17 -11.65 -18.49
CA SER A 77 -13.77 -11.24 -19.83
C SER A 77 -13.74 -12.45 -20.77
N PRO A 78 -14.15 -12.31 -22.02
CA PRO A 78 -14.05 -13.36 -23.03
C PRO A 78 -12.60 -13.63 -23.47
N MET A 79 -11.66 -12.77 -23.08
CA MET A 79 -10.24 -12.85 -23.44
C MET A 79 -10.00 -12.99 -24.95
N THR A 80 -10.71 -12.17 -25.71
CA THR A 80 -10.54 -12.07 -27.16
C THR A 80 -9.59 -10.90 -27.53
N ALA A 81 -9.19 -10.79 -28.76
CA ALA A 81 -8.39 -9.66 -29.23
C ALA A 81 -9.10 -8.31 -29.00
N ALA A 82 -10.43 -8.28 -29.12
CA ALA A 82 -11.23 -7.06 -28.96
C ALA A 82 -11.59 -6.75 -27.50
N ASP A 83 -11.86 -7.79 -26.67
CA ASP A 83 -12.21 -7.62 -25.26
C ASP A 83 -11.38 -8.57 -24.39
N HIS A 84 -10.39 -8.02 -23.70
CA HIS A 84 -9.52 -8.78 -22.80
C HIS A 84 -9.05 -7.92 -21.62
N VAL A 85 -8.55 -8.59 -20.60
CA VAL A 85 -7.88 -7.96 -19.46
C VAL A 85 -6.44 -7.68 -19.84
N LYS A 86 -5.98 -6.44 -19.67
CA LYS A 86 -4.59 -6.01 -19.89
C LYS A 86 -3.74 -6.15 -18.65
N ALA A 87 -4.31 -5.83 -17.48
CA ALA A 87 -3.61 -5.92 -16.22
C ALA A 87 -4.59 -6.15 -15.06
N ILE A 88 -4.11 -6.83 -14.02
CA ILE A 88 -4.79 -6.94 -12.73
C ILE A 88 -3.79 -6.54 -11.66
N ALA A 89 -4.12 -5.53 -10.86
CA ALA A 89 -3.33 -5.10 -9.71
C ALA A 89 -4.04 -5.44 -8.41
N VAL A 90 -3.26 -5.76 -7.37
CA VAL A 90 -3.75 -5.92 -6.00
C VAL A 90 -3.14 -4.84 -5.13
N PHE A 91 -3.99 -4.15 -4.39
CA PHE A 91 -3.63 -3.11 -3.45
C PHE A 91 -4.03 -3.50 -2.04
N ASN A 92 -3.33 -2.96 -1.07
CA ASN A 92 -3.59 -3.15 0.35
C ASN A 92 -3.61 -1.80 1.09
N GLU A 93 -4.30 -1.79 2.23
CA GLU A 93 -4.47 -0.58 3.03
C GLU A 93 -3.31 -0.35 4.01
N ARG A 94 -2.72 -1.41 4.58
CA ARG A 94 -1.90 -1.30 5.78
C ARG A 94 -0.45 -1.76 5.66
N ASN A 95 -0.09 -2.43 4.59
CA ASN A 95 1.32 -2.78 4.36
C ASN A 95 2.12 -1.52 3.99
N PRO A 96 3.44 -1.49 4.19
CA PRO A 96 4.29 -0.35 3.78
C PRO A 96 4.17 -0.01 2.29
N GLN A 97 4.09 -1.02 1.43
CA GLN A 97 3.87 -0.86 -0.01
C GLN A 97 2.40 -1.10 -0.36
N ARG A 98 1.74 -0.11 -0.99
CA ARG A 98 0.31 -0.16 -1.34
C ARG A 98 0.01 -1.10 -2.48
N GLU A 99 0.78 -1.04 -3.56
CA GLU A 99 0.69 -1.96 -4.68
C GLU A 99 1.43 -3.25 -4.33
N VAL A 100 0.68 -4.33 -4.17
CA VAL A 100 1.23 -5.64 -3.79
C VAL A 100 1.83 -6.34 -4.99
N VAL A 101 1.09 -6.36 -6.10
CA VAL A 101 1.47 -7.06 -7.33
C VAL A 101 0.64 -6.58 -8.52
N VAL A 102 1.25 -6.55 -9.69
CA VAL A 102 0.59 -6.32 -10.97
C VAL A 102 0.85 -7.49 -11.91
N PHE A 103 -0.22 -8.10 -12.40
CA PHE A 103 -0.19 -9.13 -13.45
C PHE A 103 -0.55 -8.50 -14.77
N ARG A 104 0.27 -8.69 -15.78
CA ARG A 104 -0.03 -8.26 -17.15
C ARG A 104 -0.49 -9.45 -17.96
N LEU A 105 -1.65 -9.31 -18.59
CA LEU A 105 -2.30 -10.33 -19.35
C LEU A 105 -2.45 -9.87 -20.81
N GLY A 106 -2.78 -10.80 -21.67
CA GLY A 106 -3.10 -10.53 -23.06
C GLY A 106 -4.18 -11.49 -23.56
N PRO A 107 -4.75 -11.28 -24.74
CA PRO A 107 -5.86 -12.08 -25.24
C PRO A 107 -5.53 -13.58 -25.38
N ARG A 108 -4.25 -13.93 -25.49
CA ARG A 108 -3.78 -15.32 -25.56
C ARG A 108 -3.70 -16.04 -24.20
N ALA A 109 -3.99 -15.36 -23.09
CA ALA A 109 -4.01 -16.01 -21.78
C ALA A 109 -5.17 -17.00 -21.58
N GLY A 110 -6.18 -16.95 -22.47
CA GLY A 110 -7.33 -17.83 -22.45
C GLY A 110 -8.34 -17.52 -21.35
N ARG A 111 -7.88 -17.26 -20.13
CA ARG A 111 -8.71 -16.85 -18.99
C ARG A 111 -8.03 -15.77 -18.20
N ALA A 112 -8.81 -14.84 -17.67
CA ALA A 112 -8.31 -13.81 -16.74
C ALA A 112 -8.41 -14.35 -15.29
N VAL A 113 -7.63 -15.37 -14.96
CA VAL A 113 -7.56 -15.99 -13.64
C VAL A 113 -6.09 -16.07 -13.21
N VAL A 114 -5.81 -15.55 -12.03
CA VAL A 114 -4.46 -15.57 -11.43
C VAL A 114 -4.56 -16.00 -9.98
N ALA A 115 -3.74 -16.95 -9.57
CA ALA A 115 -3.58 -17.35 -8.18
C ALA A 115 -2.16 -17.07 -7.71
N THR A 116 -2.05 -16.52 -6.50
CA THR A 116 -0.75 -16.20 -5.88
C THR A 116 -0.86 -16.21 -4.36
N ARG A 117 0.23 -15.90 -3.69
CA ARG A 117 0.28 -15.69 -2.24
C ARG A 117 0.83 -14.30 -1.97
N ILE A 118 0.23 -13.63 -0.99
CA ILE A 118 0.62 -12.29 -0.56
C ILE A 118 0.94 -12.29 0.94
N ARG A 119 1.59 -11.22 1.41
CA ARG A 119 1.80 -10.97 2.84
C ARG A 119 0.87 -9.89 3.33
N LEU A 120 0.32 -10.07 4.52
CA LEU A 120 -0.53 -9.09 5.19
C LEU A 120 0.05 -8.74 6.55
N ALA A 121 0.45 -7.49 6.72
CA ALA A 121 1.03 -6.98 7.95
C ALA A 121 0.04 -6.99 9.14
N THR A 122 -1.24 -6.86 8.87
CA THR A 122 -2.33 -6.86 9.86
C THR A 122 -3.66 -7.04 9.15
N SER A 123 -4.74 -7.08 9.93
CA SER A 123 -6.11 -7.00 9.41
C SER A 123 -6.30 -5.72 8.61
N GLN A 124 -6.81 -5.82 7.40
CA GLN A 124 -6.86 -4.71 6.45
C GLN A 124 -7.80 -4.96 5.28
N GLN A 125 -8.07 -3.92 4.54
CA GLN A 125 -8.76 -3.97 3.27
C GLN A 125 -7.79 -4.33 2.13
N LEU A 126 -8.25 -5.17 1.21
CA LEU A 126 -7.60 -5.47 -0.07
C LEU A 126 -8.49 -5.02 -1.22
N VAL A 127 -7.90 -4.46 -2.24
CA VAL A 127 -8.59 -4.04 -3.46
C VAL A 127 -7.89 -4.65 -4.67
N ALA A 128 -8.64 -5.40 -5.46
CA ALA A 128 -8.18 -5.83 -6.78
C ALA A 128 -8.75 -4.90 -7.84
N VAL A 129 -7.91 -4.44 -8.76
CA VAL A 129 -8.30 -3.57 -9.87
C VAL A 129 -7.86 -4.18 -11.19
N ALA A 130 -8.78 -4.34 -12.13
CA ALA A 130 -8.52 -4.83 -13.48
C ALA A 130 -8.61 -3.69 -14.50
N GLN A 131 -7.61 -3.61 -15.37
CA GLN A 131 -7.61 -2.77 -16.56
C GLN A 131 -8.06 -3.60 -17.76
N MET A 132 -9.11 -3.14 -18.44
CA MET A 132 -9.61 -3.77 -19.65
C MET A 132 -8.94 -3.22 -20.91
N SER A 133 -9.08 -3.94 -22.03
CA SER A 133 -8.55 -3.51 -23.33
C SER A 133 -9.21 -2.24 -23.89
N ASP A 134 -10.45 -1.96 -23.48
CA ASP A 134 -11.19 -0.75 -23.83
C ASP A 134 -10.81 0.49 -22.99
N GLY A 135 -9.85 0.34 -22.06
CA GLY A 135 -9.41 1.42 -21.16
C GLY A 135 -10.27 1.58 -19.91
N THR A 136 -11.29 0.76 -19.70
CA THR A 136 -12.10 0.80 -18.46
C THR A 136 -11.40 0.08 -17.31
N PHE A 137 -11.74 0.49 -16.07
CA PHE A 137 -11.20 -0.09 -14.85
C PHE A 137 -12.33 -0.60 -13.96
N TRP A 138 -12.12 -1.80 -13.40
CA TRP A 138 -13.09 -2.48 -12.56
C TRP A 138 -12.41 -2.98 -11.29
N SER A 139 -13.15 -3.01 -10.18
CA SER A 139 -12.57 -3.40 -8.89
C SER A 139 -13.47 -4.31 -8.07
N HIS A 140 -12.83 -5.01 -7.14
CA HIS A 140 -13.46 -5.71 -6.04
C HIS A 140 -12.66 -5.46 -4.76
N THR A 141 -13.38 -5.14 -3.68
CA THR A 141 -12.81 -4.84 -2.37
C THR A 141 -13.25 -5.90 -1.38
N VAL A 142 -12.33 -6.35 -0.53
CA VAL A 142 -12.58 -7.33 0.53
C VAL A 142 -11.87 -6.91 1.82
N ASP A 143 -12.49 -7.15 2.97
CA ASP A 143 -11.88 -7.00 4.28
C ASP A 143 -11.34 -8.34 4.74
N VAL A 144 -10.11 -8.36 5.27
CA VAL A 144 -9.43 -9.56 5.76
C VAL A 144 -9.00 -9.37 7.20
N ILE A 145 -9.40 -10.29 8.06
CA ILE A 145 -8.97 -10.36 9.45
C ILE A 145 -7.75 -11.29 9.53
N VAL A 146 -6.66 -10.79 10.10
CA VAL A 146 -5.40 -11.54 10.30
C VAL A 146 -5.16 -11.70 11.79
N THR A 147 -5.05 -12.94 12.27
CA THR A 147 -4.83 -13.23 13.70
C THR A 147 -3.35 -13.21 14.07
N LEU A 148 -2.47 -13.71 13.19
CA LEU A 148 -1.03 -13.59 13.33
C LEU A 148 -0.48 -12.76 12.17
N ALA A 149 -0.06 -11.53 12.48
CA ALA A 149 0.50 -10.59 11.52
C ALA A 149 1.77 -11.14 10.85
N ALA A 150 2.00 -10.77 9.59
CA ALA A 150 3.30 -10.98 8.97
C ALA A 150 4.35 -10.12 9.65
N CYS A 151 5.57 -10.64 9.84
CA CYS A 151 6.69 -9.82 10.27
C CYS A 151 6.94 -8.72 9.22
N VAL A 152 6.87 -7.47 9.66
CA VAL A 152 7.25 -6.31 8.85
C VAL A 152 8.70 -6.04 9.23
N GLU A 153 9.62 -6.25 8.31
CA GLU A 153 11.00 -5.78 8.48
C GLU A 153 10.96 -4.25 8.45
N ALA A 154 11.52 -3.65 9.51
CA ALA A 154 11.63 -2.21 9.67
C ALA A 154 12.83 -1.65 8.88
#